data_d09ea9c5f679cc73c7e44f77fb12e0ac
#
_entry.id   d09ea9c5f679cc73c7e44f77fb12e0ac
#
_cell.length_a   1.000
_cell.length_b   1.000
_cell.length_c   1.000
_cell.angle_alpha   90.00
_cell.angle_beta   90.00
_cell.angle_gamma   90.00
#
_symmetry.space_group_name_H-M   'P 1'
#
loop_
_entity.id
_entity.type
_entity.pdbx_description
1 polymer ?
#
loop_
_entity_poly.entity_id
_entity_poly.type
_entity_poly.pdbx_seq_one_letter_code
_entity_poly.pdbx_strand_id
1 'polypeptide(L)'
;MRNELKKVLSGALGAGLLLSGFANAQSSADLVAAALNHPDRPAEEAADDARRMPIEVLSFAGIAAGMDVLEMEAGGGWYTEIISRTVGPNGSVIMQNPGPFESFTGDADDNRAAKLANVTLSTTNFDELDAADGSIDLVTWILGPHELWFEPGGVSLGDPAGTFVEIARVLKPGGRFLAVDHHAAASAGPEVGGTLHRIGESIVNNYAEDAGLSLIRSSAMHLNPEDPLDNGVFDPSIQGKTSKFVLVYEK
;
A
#
# COMPACT_ATOMS: atom_id res chain seq x y z
N MET A 1 38.17 73.77 -33.89
CA MET A 1 38.54 73.46 -33.01
C MET A 1 37.99 72.17 -32.51
N ARG A 2 38.14 71.42 -31.71
CA ARG A 2 38.10 69.97 -31.54
C ARG A 2 36.70 69.36 -31.52
N ASN A 3 36.43 68.47 -32.50
CA ASN A 3 35.30 67.49 -32.49
C ASN A 3 35.58 66.36 -31.56
N GLU A 4 34.67 66.13 -30.61
CA GLU A 4 34.63 64.92 -29.78
C GLU A 4 33.54 63.98 -30.30
N LEU A 5 33.94 62.84 -30.87
CA LEU A 5 33.05 61.75 -31.28
C LEU A 5 32.61 61.00 -30.03
N LYS A 6 31.32 60.99 -29.76
CA LYS A 6 30.71 60.08 -28.78
C LYS A 6 30.48 58.71 -29.44
N LYS A 7 31.23 57.67 -28.94
CA LYS A 7 30.94 56.26 -29.25
C LYS A 7 29.74 55.79 -28.43
N VAL A 8 28.69 55.35 -29.10
CA VAL A 8 27.55 54.67 -28.51
C VAL A 8 27.91 53.17 -28.48
N LEU A 9 28.05 52.59 -27.26
CA LEU A 9 28.12 51.14 -27.09
C LEU A 9 26.71 50.59 -27.03
N SER A 10 26.33 49.80 -28.09
CA SER A 10 25.15 48.99 -28.06
C SER A 10 25.44 47.69 -27.31
N GLY A 11 24.92 47.56 -26.10
CA GLY A 11 24.91 46.31 -25.34
C GLY A 11 23.71 45.47 -25.80
N ALA A 12 23.96 44.34 -26.43
CA ALA A 12 22.93 43.35 -26.72
C ALA A 12 22.66 42.52 -25.43
N LEU A 13 21.51 42.71 -24.79
CA LEU A 13 21.03 41.82 -23.75
C LEU A 13 20.53 40.52 -24.45
N GLY A 14 21.29 39.46 -24.33
CA GLY A 14 20.83 38.11 -24.67
C GLY A 14 19.88 37.61 -23.58
N ALA A 15 18.57 37.60 -23.87
CA ALA A 15 17.58 36.93 -23.05
C ALA A 15 17.72 35.41 -23.26
N GLY A 16 18.43 34.75 -22.34
CA GLY A 16 18.43 33.28 -22.26
C GLY A 16 17.06 32.78 -21.82
N LEU A 17 16.28 32.20 -22.72
CA LEU A 17 15.08 31.43 -22.38
C LEU A 17 15.55 30.15 -21.63
N LEU A 18 15.38 30.13 -20.32
CA LEU A 18 15.41 28.91 -19.54
C LEU A 18 14.12 28.14 -19.86
N LEU A 19 14.17 27.21 -20.80
CA LEU A 19 13.16 26.18 -20.96
C LEU A 19 13.26 25.24 -19.76
N SER A 20 12.56 25.55 -18.68
CA SER A 20 12.25 24.59 -17.63
C SER A 20 11.33 23.54 -18.23
N GLY A 21 11.92 22.43 -18.66
CA GLY A 21 11.16 21.25 -19.03
C GLY A 21 10.36 20.79 -17.82
N PHE A 22 9.05 20.97 -17.84
CA PHE A 22 8.16 20.25 -16.93
C PHE A 22 8.27 18.77 -17.30
N ALA A 23 9.09 18.01 -16.56
CA ALA A 23 8.98 16.57 -16.60
C ALA A 23 7.54 16.26 -16.14
N ASN A 24 6.71 15.75 -17.04
CA ASN A 24 5.41 15.21 -16.66
C ASN A 24 5.68 14.09 -15.65
N ALA A 25 5.28 14.30 -14.40
CA ALA A 25 5.31 13.23 -13.41
C ALA A 25 4.43 12.09 -13.95
N GLN A 26 4.98 10.87 -14.01
CA GLN A 26 4.21 9.70 -14.40
C GLN A 26 3.05 9.51 -13.43
N SER A 27 1.89 9.12 -13.97
CA SER A 27 0.74 8.81 -13.11
C SER A 27 1.01 7.53 -12.29
N SER A 28 0.33 7.38 -11.15
CA SER A 28 0.40 6.14 -10.36
C SER A 28 0.09 4.91 -11.23
N ALA A 29 -0.90 5.00 -12.13
CA ALA A 29 -1.26 3.91 -13.02
C ALA A 29 -0.12 3.53 -13.98
N ASP A 30 0.59 4.52 -14.57
CA ASP A 30 1.72 4.26 -15.45
C ASP A 30 2.89 3.62 -14.71
N LEU A 31 3.16 4.08 -13.48
CA LEU A 31 4.22 3.52 -12.63
C LEU A 31 3.92 2.07 -12.26
N VAL A 32 2.69 1.77 -11.81
CA VAL A 32 2.29 0.40 -11.47
C VAL A 32 2.29 -0.49 -12.71
N ALA A 33 1.79 0.00 -13.86
CA ALA A 33 1.83 -0.75 -15.12
C ALA A 33 3.27 -1.07 -15.56
N ALA A 34 4.21 -0.13 -15.37
CA ALA A 34 5.62 -0.38 -15.64
C ALA A 34 6.20 -1.43 -14.70
N ALA A 35 5.84 -1.41 -13.40
CA ALA A 35 6.25 -2.41 -12.42
C ALA A 35 5.74 -3.81 -12.78
N LEU A 36 4.49 -3.95 -13.20
CA LEU A 36 3.88 -5.22 -13.64
C LEU A 36 4.59 -5.82 -14.86
N ASN A 37 5.08 -4.99 -15.78
CA ASN A 37 5.78 -5.40 -17.00
C ASN A 37 7.31 -5.47 -16.81
N HIS A 38 7.82 -5.36 -15.59
CA HIS A 38 9.26 -5.39 -15.37
C HIS A 38 9.83 -6.78 -15.71
N PRO A 39 10.95 -6.88 -16.46
CA PRO A 39 11.49 -8.15 -16.93
C PRO A 39 11.93 -9.10 -15.79
N ASP A 40 12.29 -8.56 -14.63
CA ASP A 40 12.71 -9.36 -13.46
C ASP A 40 11.54 -9.76 -12.55
N ARG A 41 10.30 -9.35 -12.87
CA ARG A 41 9.13 -9.81 -12.11
C ARG A 41 8.90 -11.30 -12.39
N PRO A 42 8.62 -12.14 -11.36
CA PRO A 42 8.28 -13.54 -11.58
C PRO A 42 7.08 -13.68 -12.52
N ALA A 43 7.27 -14.40 -13.62
CA ALA A 43 6.25 -14.49 -14.67
C ALA A 43 4.97 -15.19 -14.20
N GLU A 44 5.09 -16.13 -13.25
CA GLU A 44 3.98 -16.86 -12.64
C GLU A 44 3.03 -15.96 -11.86
N GLU A 45 3.50 -14.85 -11.33
CA GLU A 45 2.69 -13.89 -10.57
C GLU A 45 1.69 -13.14 -11.43
N ALA A 46 1.91 -13.04 -12.73
CA ALA A 46 1.00 -12.38 -13.66
C ALA A 46 -0.38 -13.04 -13.75
N ALA A 47 -0.49 -14.31 -13.37
CA ALA A 47 -1.77 -15.02 -13.34
C ALA A 47 -2.78 -14.40 -12.35
N ASP A 48 -2.29 -13.71 -11.32
CA ASP A 48 -3.10 -13.08 -10.30
C ASP A 48 -3.47 -11.61 -10.61
N ASP A 49 -2.86 -10.97 -11.59
CA ASP A 49 -3.03 -9.54 -11.88
C ASP A 49 -4.49 -9.15 -12.09
N ALA A 50 -5.20 -9.91 -12.93
CA ALA A 50 -6.60 -9.63 -13.24
C ALA A 50 -7.51 -9.75 -12.00
N ARG A 51 -7.21 -10.66 -11.08
CA ARG A 51 -7.97 -10.87 -9.85
C ARG A 51 -7.65 -9.84 -8.77
N ARG A 52 -6.38 -9.43 -8.67
CA ARG A 52 -5.89 -8.51 -7.64
C ARG A 52 -5.99 -7.04 -8.04
N MET A 53 -6.15 -6.74 -9.34
CA MET A 53 -6.31 -5.39 -9.89
C MET A 53 -5.27 -4.38 -9.36
N PRO A 54 -3.96 -4.67 -9.42
CA PRO A 54 -2.94 -3.86 -8.73
C PRO A 54 -2.84 -2.42 -9.27
N ILE A 55 -3.11 -2.20 -10.56
CA ILE A 55 -3.13 -0.84 -11.13
C ILE A 55 -4.20 -0.01 -10.46
N GLU A 56 -5.43 -0.54 -10.39
CA GLU A 56 -6.57 0.16 -9.83
C GLU A 56 -6.40 0.38 -8.32
N VAL A 57 -6.01 -0.66 -7.58
CA VAL A 57 -5.84 -0.63 -6.11
C VAL A 57 -4.75 0.35 -5.69
N LEU A 58 -3.55 0.23 -6.24
CA LEU A 58 -2.42 1.08 -5.84
C LEU A 58 -2.57 2.52 -6.36
N SER A 59 -3.16 2.71 -7.55
CA SER A 59 -3.47 4.06 -8.06
C SER A 59 -4.54 4.75 -7.22
N PHE A 60 -5.52 4.00 -6.73
CA PHE A 60 -6.55 4.53 -5.85
C PHE A 60 -5.98 5.01 -4.52
N ALA A 61 -4.96 4.34 -3.99
CA ALA A 61 -4.18 4.77 -2.84
C ALA A 61 -3.28 5.98 -3.15
N GLY A 62 -2.99 6.22 -4.43
CA GLY A 62 -2.15 7.33 -4.88
C GLY A 62 -0.65 7.07 -4.66
N ILE A 63 -0.21 5.83 -4.88
CA ILE A 63 1.21 5.48 -4.84
C ILE A 63 2.01 6.31 -5.86
N ALA A 64 3.24 6.69 -5.50
CA ALA A 64 4.10 7.49 -6.36
C ALA A 64 5.59 7.09 -6.21
N ALA A 65 6.38 7.46 -7.20
CA ALA A 65 7.83 7.28 -7.14
C ALA A 65 8.43 8.05 -5.97
N GLY A 66 9.39 7.43 -5.29
CA GLY A 66 10.10 8.01 -4.16
C GLY A 66 9.37 7.93 -2.82
N MET A 67 8.19 7.30 -2.73
CA MET A 67 7.48 7.08 -1.47
C MET A 67 8.18 6.07 -0.57
N ASP A 68 8.09 6.30 0.74
CA ASP A 68 8.37 5.30 1.76
C ASP A 68 7.06 4.58 2.10
N VAL A 69 7.02 3.27 1.86
CA VAL A 69 5.82 2.44 2.02
C VAL A 69 6.03 1.39 3.10
N LEU A 70 5.04 1.18 3.94
CA LEU A 70 4.98 0.04 4.84
C LEU A 70 3.83 -0.87 4.37
N GLU A 71 4.15 -2.08 3.96
CA GLU A 71 3.20 -3.12 3.58
C GLU A 71 3.03 -4.07 4.74
N MET A 72 1.87 -4.00 5.40
CA MET A 72 1.51 -4.91 6.49
C MET A 72 1.03 -6.23 5.91
N GLU A 73 1.43 -7.33 6.55
CA GLU A 73 1.07 -8.69 6.16
C GLU A 73 1.33 -9.00 4.69
N ALA A 74 2.55 -8.71 4.28
CA ALA A 74 2.94 -8.82 2.87
C ALA A 74 2.92 -10.26 2.32
N GLY A 75 2.86 -11.27 3.20
CA GLY A 75 2.95 -12.68 2.84
C GLY A 75 4.25 -12.99 2.08
N GLY A 76 4.18 -13.72 0.97
CA GLY A 76 5.34 -13.99 0.10
C GLY A 76 5.75 -12.81 -0.79
N GLY A 77 5.20 -11.60 -0.57
CA GLY A 77 5.63 -10.37 -1.21
C GLY A 77 5.14 -10.14 -2.64
N TRP A 78 3.95 -10.62 -2.98
CA TRP A 78 3.38 -10.38 -4.30
C TRP A 78 3.16 -8.89 -4.58
N TYR A 79 2.55 -8.14 -3.63
CA TYR A 79 2.42 -6.70 -3.74
C TYR A 79 3.75 -5.98 -3.47
N THR A 80 4.61 -6.49 -2.58
CA THR A 80 5.96 -5.95 -2.31
C THR A 80 6.76 -5.78 -3.60
N GLU A 81 6.74 -6.79 -4.49
CA GLU A 81 7.41 -6.75 -5.79
C GLU A 81 6.95 -5.55 -6.62
N ILE A 82 5.63 -5.33 -6.70
CA ILE A 82 5.03 -4.25 -7.48
C ILE A 82 5.28 -2.90 -6.83
N ILE A 83 5.07 -2.79 -5.52
CA ILE A 83 5.27 -1.56 -4.74
C ILE A 83 6.72 -1.11 -4.83
N SER A 84 7.68 -2.02 -4.59
CA SER A 84 9.12 -1.74 -4.66
C SER A 84 9.52 -1.13 -6.00
N ARG A 85 9.07 -1.73 -7.11
CA ARG A 85 9.36 -1.22 -8.46
C ARG A 85 8.64 0.09 -8.77
N THR A 86 7.43 0.27 -8.22
CA THR A 86 6.64 1.49 -8.41
C THR A 86 7.28 2.69 -7.72
N VAL A 87 7.71 2.52 -6.46
CA VAL A 87 8.38 3.62 -5.74
C VAL A 87 9.81 3.84 -6.23
N GLY A 88 10.45 2.82 -6.80
CA GLY A 88 11.76 2.90 -7.41
C GLY A 88 12.91 3.12 -6.42
N PRO A 89 14.12 3.42 -6.92
CA PRO A 89 15.34 3.43 -6.10
C PRO A 89 15.44 4.59 -5.11
N ASN A 90 14.57 5.59 -5.20
CA ASN A 90 14.52 6.73 -4.29
C ASN A 90 13.43 6.58 -3.21
N GLY A 91 12.63 5.52 -3.28
CA GLY A 91 11.66 5.12 -2.26
C GLY A 91 12.10 3.86 -1.53
N SER A 92 11.42 3.53 -0.45
CA SER A 92 11.69 2.34 0.35
C SER A 92 10.40 1.56 0.64
N VAL A 93 10.53 0.27 0.93
CA VAL A 93 9.43 -0.59 1.35
C VAL A 93 9.83 -1.36 2.60
N ILE A 94 9.05 -1.23 3.66
CA ILE A 94 9.08 -2.16 4.79
C ILE A 94 8.05 -3.23 4.50
N MET A 95 8.53 -4.45 4.25
CA MET A 95 7.73 -5.66 4.07
C MET A 95 7.51 -6.27 5.44
N GLN A 96 6.33 -6.11 6.02
CA GLN A 96 6.05 -6.59 7.37
C GLN A 96 5.21 -7.87 7.33
N ASN A 97 5.66 -8.89 8.08
CA ASN A 97 4.92 -10.11 8.39
C ASN A 97 5.10 -10.41 9.89
N PRO A 98 4.03 -10.60 10.67
CA PRO A 98 4.20 -11.02 12.07
C PRO A 98 4.94 -12.35 12.18
N GLY A 99 5.76 -12.52 13.22
CA GLY A 99 6.56 -13.73 13.39
C GLY A 99 5.81 -15.05 13.22
N PRO A 100 4.58 -15.23 13.73
CA PRO A 100 3.79 -16.45 13.52
C PRO A 100 3.46 -16.76 12.05
N PHE A 101 3.55 -15.77 11.14
CA PHE A 101 3.32 -15.94 9.70
C PHE A 101 4.43 -16.71 8.99
N GLU A 102 5.63 -16.87 9.59
CA GLU A 102 6.70 -17.71 9.06
C GLU A 102 6.22 -19.12 8.70
N SER A 103 5.27 -19.66 9.48
CA SER A 103 4.67 -20.97 9.19
C SER A 103 3.86 -21.01 7.87
N PHE A 104 3.45 -19.87 7.32
CA PHE A 104 2.72 -19.74 6.07
C PHE A 104 3.62 -19.27 4.93
N THR A 105 4.59 -18.40 5.19
CA THR A 105 5.48 -17.83 4.17
C THR A 105 6.71 -18.72 3.91
N GLY A 106 7.17 -19.48 4.92
CA GLY A 106 8.46 -20.17 4.87
C GLY A 106 9.56 -19.16 4.53
N ASP A 107 10.40 -19.48 3.56
CA ASP A 107 11.50 -18.61 3.10
C ASP A 107 11.06 -17.60 2.00
N ALA A 108 9.76 -17.49 1.70
CA ALA A 108 9.30 -16.71 0.53
C ALA A 108 9.51 -15.20 0.72
N ASP A 109 9.25 -14.67 1.91
CA ASP A 109 9.43 -13.27 2.26
C ASP A 109 10.91 -12.86 2.35
N ASP A 110 11.76 -13.67 2.99
CA ASP A 110 13.21 -13.49 2.99
C ASP A 110 13.78 -13.46 1.57
N ASN A 111 13.37 -14.43 0.74
CA ASN A 111 13.79 -14.50 -0.66
C ASN A 111 13.30 -13.31 -1.47
N ARG A 112 12.11 -12.75 -1.17
CA ARG A 112 11.59 -11.54 -1.80
C ARG A 112 12.41 -10.32 -1.41
N ALA A 113 12.59 -10.09 -0.12
CA ALA A 113 13.35 -8.96 0.40
C ALA A 113 14.79 -8.96 -0.11
N ALA A 114 15.45 -10.14 -0.16
CA ALA A 114 16.83 -10.26 -0.64
C ALA A 114 17.02 -9.90 -2.13
N LYS A 115 15.95 -9.96 -2.95
CA LYS A 115 16.01 -9.63 -4.39
C LYS A 115 15.76 -8.16 -4.69
N LEU A 116 15.18 -7.40 -3.76
CA LEU A 116 14.71 -6.03 -3.97
C LEU A 116 15.54 -5.07 -3.11
N ALA A 117 16.41 -4.29 -3.74
CA ALA A 117 17.41 -3.47 -3.05
C ALA A 117 16.84 -2.38 -2.12
N ASN A 118 15.57 -2.00 -2.30
CA ASN A 118 14.87 -1.00 -1.51
C ASN A 118 13.81 -1.60 -0.58
N VAL A 119 13.87 -2.91 -0.31
CA VAL A 119 12.96 -3.63 0.58
C VAL A 119 13.70 -4.07 1.85
N THR A 120 13.07 -3.88 3.00
CA THR A 120 13.51 -4.38 4.29
C THR A 120 12.40 -5.23 4.89
N LEU A 121 12.73 -6.45 5.35
CA LEU A 121 11.79 -7.32 6.05
C LEU A 121 11.67 -6.90 7.52
N SER A 122 10.44 -6.87 8.04
CA SER A 122 10.12 -6.70 9.46
C SER A 122 9.22 -7.85 9.92
N THR A 123 9.48 -8.37 11.11
CA THR A 123 8.72 -9.49 11.70
C THR A 123 7.99 -9.11 12.98
N THR A 124 7.80 -7.80 13.20
CA THR A 124 7.05 -7.27 14.34
C THR A 124 5.56 -7.55 14.22
N ASN A 125 4.85 -7.54 15.36
CA ASN A 125 3.39 -7.62 15.36
C ASN A 125 2.75 -6.35 14.75
N PHE A 126 1.45 -6.41 14.48
CA PHE A 126 0.72 -5.30 13.87
C PHE A 126 0.65 -4.06 14.77
N ASP A 127 0.69 -4.24 16.08
CA ASP A 127 0.70 -3.16 17.07
C ASP A 127 2.10 -2.70 17.53
N GLU A 128 3.16 -3.13 16.80
CA GLU A 128 4.56 -2.78 17.05
C GLU A 128 5.31 -2.54 15.73
N LEU A 129 4.80 -1.63 14.88
CA LEU A 129 5.37 -1.41 13.55
C LEU A 129 6.79 -0.85 13.59
N ASP A 130 7.72 -1.50 12.87
CA ASP A 130 9.15 -1.15 12.81
C ASP A 130 9.39 0.01 11.84
N ALA A 131 8.80 1.17 12.14
CA ALA A 131 9.03 2.41 11.44
C ALA A 131 9.03 3.59 12.41
N ALA A 132 9.81 4.62 12.13
CA ALA A 132 9.85 5.82 12.94
C ALA A 132 8.53 6.62 12.83
N ASP A 133 8.22 7.43 13.85
CA ASP A 133 7.07 8.32 13.84
C ASP A 133 7.09 9.24 12.62
N GLY A 134 5.98 9.29 11.88
CA GLY A 134 5.82 10.21 10.75
C GLY A 134 6.83 9.98 9.63
N SER A 135 7.27 8.74 9.38
CA SER A 135 8.26 8.42 8.35
C SER A 135 7.68 7.82 7.08
N ILE A 136 6.44 7.32 7.11
CA ILE A 136 5.80 6.56 6.04
C ILE A 136 4.81 7.43 5.25
N ASP A 137 4.89 7.40 3.91
CA ASP A 137 3.95 8.08 3.02
C ASP A 137 2.67 7.28 2.81
N LEU A 138 2.80 5.95 2.74
CA LEU A 138 1.69 5.03 2.48
C LEU A 138 1.85 3.76 3.30
N VAL A 139 0.85 3.43 4.12
CA VAL A 139 0.68 2.09 4.69
C VAL A 139 -0.31 1.33 3.84
N THR A 140 0.01 0.09 3.45
CA THR A 140 -0.91 -0.82 2.77
C THR A 140 -1.18 -2.05 3.62
N TRP A 141 -2.44 -2.44 3.73
CA TRP A 141 -2.86 -3.69 4.37
C TRP A 141 -3.94 -4.34 3.51
N ILE A 142 -3.52 -5.32 2.73
CA ILE A 142 -4.35 -5.91 1.68
C ILE A 142 -4.69 -7.34 2.03
N LEU A 143 -5.95 -7.60 2.30
CA LEU A 143 -6.54 -8.84 2.80
C LEU A 143 -6.08 -9.16 4.24
N GLY A 144 -5.93 -8.14 5.07
CA GLY A 144 -5.29 -8.27 6.38
C GLY A 144 -6.05 -7.76 7.60
N PRO A 145 -6.85 -6.67 7.57
CA PRO A 145 -7.51 -6.17 8.77
C PRO A 145 -8.28 -7.20 9.61
N HIS A 146 -8.83 -8.25 8.97
CA HIS A 146 -9.50 -9.36 9.66
C HIS A 146 -8.56 -10.22 10.52
N GLU A 147 -7.25 -10.25 10.21
CA GLU A 147 -6.24 -11.04 10.91
C GLU A 147 -6.01 -10.62 12.36
N LEU A 148 -6.49 -9.43 12.76
CA LEU A 148 -6.50 -9.00 14.16
C LEU A 148 -7.35 -9.92 15.07
N TRP A 149 -8.18 -10.75 14.49
CA TRP A 149 -9.00 -11.74 15.20
C TRP A 149 -8.62 -13.18 14.85
N PHE A 150 -7.58 -13.35 14.05
CA PHE A 150 -6.99 -14.66 13.76
C PHE A 150 -5.77 -14.87 14.67
N GLU A 151 -5.77 -15.97 15.41
CA GLU A 151 -4.72 -16.31 16.38
C GLU A 151 -4.03 -17.62 15.96
N PRO A 152 -3.07 -17.60 15.02
CA PRO A 152 -2.39 -18.81 14.60
C PRO A 152 -1.63 -19.45 15.76
N GLY A 153 -1.95 -20.72 16.06
CA GLY A 153 -1.39 -21.41 17.20
C GLY A 153 -1.78 -20.83 18.57
N GLY A 154 -2.81 -19.99 18.63
CA GLY A 154 -3.25 -19.30 19.86
C GLY A 154 -2.39 -18.08 20.20
N VAL A 155 -1.69 -17.51 19.23
CA VAL A 155 -0.85 -16.30 19.41
C VAL A 155 -1.53 -15.12 18.75
N SER A 156 -1.78 -14.04 19.53
CA SER A 156 -2.29 -12.79 18.99
C SER A 156 -1.25 -12.13 18.09
N LEU A 157 -1.72 -11.53 16.99
CA LEU A 157 -0.90 -10.80 16.02
C LEU A 157 -0.83 -9.29 16.31
N GLY A 158 -1.56 -8.82 17.32
CA GLY A 158 -1.60 -7.43 17.77
C GLY A 158 -2.94 -7.07 18.41
N ASP A 159 -2.93 -6.03 19.24
CA ASP A 159 -4.18 -5.43 19.76
C ASP A 159 -4.86 -4.60 18.66
N PRO A 160 -6.16 -4.79 18.36
CA PRO A 160 -6.82 -4.05 17.29
C PRO A 160 -6.71 -2.53 17.40
N ALA A 161 -6.97 -1.96 18.59
CA ALA A 161 -6.87 -0.51 18.77
C ALA A 161 -5.42 -0.02 18.68
N GLY A 162 -4.48 -0.75 19.29
CA GLY A 162 -3.04 -0.48 19.22
C GLY A 162 -2.53 -0.49 17.78
N THR A 163 -2.98 -1.43 16.96
CA THR A 163 -2.58 -1.54 15.55
C THR A 163 -2.94 -0.28 14.75
N PHE A 164 -4.16 0.23 14.87
CA PHE A 164 -4.54 1.45 14.16
C PHE A 164 -3.84 2.70 14.69
N VAL A 165 -3.53 2.75 15.99
CA VAL A 165 -2.68 3.78 16.59
C VAL A 165 -1.25 3.73 16.01
N GLU A 166 -0.68 2.53 15.84
CA GLU A 166 0.63 2.35 15.20
C GLU A 166 0.63 2.77 13.73
N ILE A 167 -0.41 2.41 12.96
CA ILE A 167 -0.58 2.88 11.58
C ILE A 167 -0.58 4.43 11.55
N ALA A 168 -1.37 5.05 12.42
CA ALA A 168 -1.41 6.49 12.53
C ALA A 168 -0.06 7.08 12.99
N ARG A 169 0.66 6.43 13.91
CA ARG A 169 1.97 6.90 14.41
C ARG A 169 2.99 6.98 13.28
N VAL A 170 3.13 5.92 12.51
CA VAL A 170 4.17 5.82 11.46
C VAL A 170 3.89 6.71 10.25
N LEU A 171 2.63 7.02 9.96
CA LEU A 171 2.26 7.88 8.83
C LEU A 171 2.72 9.32 9.03
N LYS A 172 3.27 9.91 7.96
CA LYS A 172 3.51 11.35 7.84
C LYS A 172 2.19 12.12 7.93
N PRO A 173 2.19 13.40 8.35
CA PRO A 173 1.02 14.27 8.12
C PRO A 173 0.65 14.28 6.63
N GLY A 174 -0.61 13.96 6.29
CA GLY A 174 -1.08 13.76 4.91
C GLY A 174 -0.69 12.42 4.30
N GLY A 175 -0.03 11.55 5.05
CA GLY A 175 0.23 10.15 4.68
C GLY A 175 -1.07 9.34 4.66
N ARG A 176 -1.08 8.23 3.92
CA ARG A 176 -2.31 7.47 3.64
C ARG A 176 -2.21 6.03 4.13
N PHE A 177 -3.37 5.51 4.51
CA PHE A 177 -3.56 4.10 4.81
C PHE A 177 -4.54 3.48 3.82
N LEU A 178 -4.10 2.48 3.06
CA LEU A 178 -4.92 1.65 2.18
C LEU A 178 -5.32 0.37 2.91
N ALA A 179 -6.60 0.19 3.16
CA ALA A 179 -7.19 -1.04 3.67
C ALA A 179 -8.02 -1.73 2.58
N VAL A 180 -7.72 -2.99 2.32
CA VAL A 180 -8.52 -3.86 1.44
C VAL A 180 -8.82 -5.13 2.20
N ASP A 181 -10.11 -5.51 2.32
CA ASP A 181 -10.42 -6.77 2.98
C ASP A 181 -11.75 -7.36 2.52
N HIS A 182 -11.96 -8.63 2.87
CA HIS A 182 -13.16 -9.39 2.58
C HIS A 182 -14.35 -8.89 3.40
N HIS A 183 -15.41 -8.48 2.73
CA HIS A 183 -16.65 -8.11 3.40
C HIS A 183 -17.20 -9.25 4.25
N ALA A 184 -17.54 -8.94 5.50
CA ALA A 184 -18.44 -9.74 6.33
C ALA A 184 -19.88 -9.28 6.15
N ALA A 185 -20.84 -10.12 6.58
CA ALA A 185 -22.24 -9.72 6.70
C ALA A 185 -22.38 -8.53 7.67
N ALA A 186 -23.29 -7.59 7.37
CA ALA A 186 -23.43 -6.37 8.15
C ALA A 186 -23.76 -6.58 9.65
N SER A 187 -24.32 -7.74 9.98
CA SER A 187 -24.63 -8.13 11.37
C SER A 187 -23.52 -8.91 12.06
N ALA A 188 -22.42 -9.24 11.35
CA ALA A 188 -21.33 -10.02 11.92
C ALA A 188 -20.47 -9.15 12.86
N GLY A 189 -20.07 -9.74 13.98
CA GLY A 189 -19.06 -9.13 14.85
C GLY A 189 -17.64 -9.35 14.30
N PRO A 190 -16.62 -8.74 14.93
CA PRO A 190 -15.25 -8.83 14.47
C PRO A 190 -14.65 -10.25 14.57
N GLU A 191 -15.20 -11.11 15.44
CA GLU A 191 -14.76 -12.48 15.66
C GLU A 191 -14.83 -13.38 14.40
N VAL A 192 -15.61 -12.98 13.39
CA VAL A 192 -15.63 -13.70 12.11
C VAL A 192 -14.32 -13.56 11.34
N GLY A 193 -13.46 -12.59 11.70
CA GLY A 193 -12.09 -12.48 11.22
C GLY A 193 -11.32 -13.77 11.42
N GLY A 194 -11.36 -14.31 12.65
CA GLY A 194 -10.67 -15.55 13.00
C GLY A 194 -11.28 -16.84 12.48
N THR A 195 -12.49 -16.80 11.90
CA THR A 195 -13.20 -18.01 11.45
C THR A 195 -13.52 -18.05 9.96
N LEU A 196 -13.96 -16.92 9.42
CA LEU A 196 -14.32 -16.76 8.00
C LEU A 196 -13.28 -16.00 7.20
N HIS A 197 -12.28 -15.39 7.84
CA HIS A 197 -11.32 -14.44 7.26
C HIS A 197 -12.05 -13.27 6.57
N ARG A 198 -13.01 -12.67 7.29
CA ARG A 198 -13.83 -11.55 6.82
C ARG A 198 -13.96 -10.51 7.93
N ILE A 199 -14.16 -9.27 7.56
CA ILE A 199 -14.38 -8.17 8.50
C ILE A 199 -15.46 -7.21 7.99
N GLY A 200 -16.20 -6.59 8.90
CA GLY A 200 -17.13 -5.53 8.55
C GLY A 200 -16.38 -4.23 8.24
N GLU A 201 -16.70 -3.58 7.13
CA GLU A 201 -16.13 -2.27 6.76
C GLU A 201 -16.29 -1.25 7.89
N SER A 202 -17.44 -1.24 8.58
CA SER A 202 -17.69 -0.34 9.70
C SER A 202 -16.76 -0.55 10.89
N ILE A 203 -16.26 -1.77 11.10
CA ILE A 203 -15.31 -2.07 12.17
C ILE A 203 -13.97 -1.42 11.87
N VAL A 204 -13.48 -1.57 10.64
CA VAL A 204 -12.24 -0.93 10.18
C VAL A 204 -12.36 0.60 10.23
N ASN A 205 -13.49 1.15 9.78
CA ASN A 205 -13.75 2.60 9.85
C ASN A 205 -13.69 3.13 11.30
N ASN A 206 -14.32 2.43 12.24
CA ASN A 206 -14.34 2.86 13.64
C ASN A 206 -12.93 2.90 14.25
N TYR A 207 -12.14 1.83 14.08
CA TYR A 207 -10.76 1.80 14.59
C TYR A 207 -9.86 2.86 13.92
N ALA A 208 -10.02 3.09 12.61
CA ALA A 208 -9.25 4.10 11.91
C ALA A 208 -9.61 5.52 12.40
N GLU A 209 -10.90 5.82 12.58
CA GLU A 209 -11.38 7.11 13.09
C GLU A 209 -10.92 7.35 14.54
N ASP A 210 -11.04 6.34 15.41
CA ASP A 210 -10.57 6.40 16.80
C ASP A 210 -9.06 6.66 16.89
N ALA A 211 -8.27 6.18 15.92
CA ALA A 211 -6.84 6.45 15.79
C ALA A 211 -6.51 7.81 15.15
N GLY A 212 -7.51 8.59 14.75
CA GLY A 212 -7.34 9.91 14.13
C GLY A 212 -7.12 9.89 12.62
N LEU A 213 -7.40 8.76 11.95
CA LEU A 213 -7.37 8.65 10.49
C LEU A 213 -8.73 9.01 9.90
N SER A 214 -8.74 9.80 8.83
CA SER A 214 -9.98 10.23 8.18
C SER A 214 -10.20 9.45 6.88
N LEU A 215 -11.35 8.80 6.71
CA LEU A 215 -11.71 8.15 5.45
C LEU A 215 -11.85 9.20 4.34
N ILE A 216 -11.01 9.14 3.32
CA ILE A 216 -11.03 10.08 2.19
C ILE A 216 -11.55 9.47 0.89
N ARG A 217 -11.50 8.14 0.74
CA ARG A 217 -11.99 7.43 -0.45
C ARG A 217 -12.47 6.04 -0.09
N SER A 218 -13.53 5.59 -0.76
CA SER A 218 -13.97 4.20 -0.80
C SER A 218 -14.25 3.78 -2.24
N SER A 219 -14.10 2.49 -2.55
CA SER A 219 -14.33 1.97 -3.89
C SER A 219 -14.99 0.59 -3.85
N ALA A 220 -15.90 0.38 -4.80
CA ALA A 220 -16.57 -0.88 -5.06
C ALA A 220 -15.87 -1.75 -6.13
N MET A 221 -14.60 -1.48 -6.46
CA MET A 221 -13.89 -2.17 -7.55
C MET A 221 -13.80 -3.69 -7.37
N HIS A 222 -13.83 -4.16 -6.12
CA HIS A 222 -13.83 -5.59 -5.77
C HIS A 222 -15.18 -6.08 -5.21
N LEU A 223 -16.26 -5.32 -5.41
CA LEU A 223 -17.57 -5.74 -4.97
C LEU A 223 -18.07 -6.92 -5.83
N ASN A 224 -18.46 -8.01 -5.18
CA ASN A 224 -19.16 -9.13 -5.82
C ASN A 224 -20.55 -9.29 -5.18
N PRO A 225 -21.63 -8.90 -5.87
CA PRO A 225 -22.98 -9.02 -5.32
C PRO A 225 -23.48 -10.48 -5.19
N GLU A 226 -22.75 -11.45 -5.78
CA GLU A 226 -23.08 -12.87 -5.67
C GLU A 226 -22.39 -13.54 -4.47
N ASP A 227 -21.52 -12.83 -3.74
CA ASP A 227 -20.89 -13.35 -2.53
C ASP A 227 -21.93 -13.35 -1.37
N PRO A 228 -22.27 -14.49 -0.78
CA PRO A 228 -23.26 -14.59 0.28
C PRO A 228 -22.77 -14.00 1.62
N LEU A 229 -21.46 -13.72 1.77
CA LEU A 229 -20.78 -13.13 2.92
C LEU A 229 -20.77 -13.99 4.21
N ASP A 230 -21.29 -15.18 4.18
CA ASP A 230 -21.42 -16.10 5.31
C ASP A 230 -20.54 -17.35 5.22
N ASN A 231 -19.87 -17.55 4.07
CA ASN A 231 -18.88 -18.61 3.86
C ASN A 231 -17.46 -18.10 4.14
N GLY A 232 -16.58 -18.96 4.66
CA GLY A 232 -15.15 -18.68 4.75
C GLY A 232 -14.54 -18.39 3.37
N VAL A 233 -13.57 -17.51 3.29
CA VAL A 233 -12.98 -17.05 2.01
C VAL A 233 -12.31 -18.17 1.21
N PHE A 234 -11.95 -19.27 1.87
CA PHE A 234 -11.35 -20.47 1.27
C PHE A 234 -12.39 -21.51 0.80
N ASP A 235 -13.70 -21.27 1.00
CA ASP A 235 -14.73 -22.15 0.49
C ASP A 235 -14.64 -22.22 -1.05
N PRO A 236 -14.59 -23.42 -1.66
CA PRO A 236 -14.42 -23.58 -3.11
C PRO A 236 -15.49 -22.88 -3.96
N SER A 237 -16.67 -22.61 -3.41
CA SER A 237 -17.75 -21.91 -4.12
C SER A 237 -17.46 -20.43 -4.34
N ILE A 238 -16.65 -19.81 -3.46
CA ILE A 238 -16.39 -18.36 -3.44
C ILE A 238 -14.90 -18.00 -3.47
N GLN A 239 -13.99 -18.95 -3.27
CA GLN A 239 -12.55 -18.71 -3.26
C GLN A 239 -12.10 -17.93 -4.50
N GLY A 240 -11.36 -16.85 -4.29
CA GLY A 240 -10.90 -15.94 -5.33
C GLY A 240 -11.97 -14.98 -5.88
N LYS A 241 -13.24 -15.10 -5.46
CA LYS A 241 -14.38 -14.29 -5.93
C LYS A 241 -15.10 -13.54 -4.81
N THR A 242 -14.56 -13.56 -3.61
CA THR A 242 -15.13 -12.87 -2.46
C THR A 242 -15.29 -11.39 -2.71
N SER A 243 -16.39 -10.80 -2.23
CA SER A 243 -16.60 -9.35 -2.20
C SER A 243 -15.62 -8.70 -1.24
N LYS A 244 -15.02 -7.55 -1.64
CA LYS A 244 -14.07 -6.81 -0.80
C LYS A 244 -14.37 -5.32 -0.84
N PHE A 245 -14.11 -4.65 0.28
CA PHE A 245 -14.01 -3.19 0.32
C PHE A 245 -12.59 -2.73 0.00
N VAL A 246 -12.49 -1.51 -0.49
CA VAL A 246 -11.21 -0.80 -0.72
C VAL A 246 -11.36 0.60 -0.15
N LEU A 247 -10.62 0.90 0.91
CA LEU A 247 -10.71 2.13 1.68
C LEU A 247 -9.37 2.83 1.72
N VAL A 248 -9.36 4.16 1.60
CA VAL A 248 -8.16 4.98 1.79
C VAL A 248 -8.46 6.02 2.85
N TYR A 249 -7.63 6.04 3.87
CA TYR A 249 -7.64 7.02 4.94
C TYR A 249 -6.44 7.95 4.81
N GLU A 250 -6.54 9.14 5.43
CA GLU A 250 -5.46 10.12 5.54
C GLU A 250 -5.30 10.54 6.99
N LYS A 251 -4.03 10.71 7.41
CA LYS A 251 -3.64 11.24 8.73
C LYS A 251 -3.65 12.77 8.76
#